data_b1e48600d3a1a214908a09df3e9ed15d
#
_entry.id   b1e48600d3a1a214908a09df3e9ed15d
#
_cell.length_a   1.000
_cell.length_b   1.000
_cell.length_c   1.000
_cell.angle_alpha   90.00
_cell.angle_beta   90.00
_cell.angle_gamma   90.00
#
_symmetry.space_group_name_H-M   'P 1'
#
loop_
_entity.id
_entity.type
_entity.pdbx_description
1 polymer ?
#
loop_
_entity_poly.entity_id
_entity_poly.type
_entity_poly.pdbx_seq_one_letter_code
_entity_poly.pdbx_strand_id
1 'polypeptide(L)'
;MQLFFNNPPKLENTTLTAFGMTKKAGRSAENDPGLSALLNTRAKAICLVGKSWDFHVDVALGITKEENLENIKESAKLFIKNKREFMFDAEHFFDGYKKNPDYALSCIKTAFDEGARWIVLCDTNGGTLPNEVGEIVSKVSKQIPGKNLGIHAHNDTENAVANSLIAVLAGARQVQGTINGLGERCGNANLISLIPSLVLKKSFSDNFEIKINKDKVKTLTECSRLLDEILNRKSNRRAAYVGPSAFAHKGGLHVSAVSKDPKTYEHIX
;
A
#
# COMPACT_ATOMS: atom_id res chain seq x y z
N MET A 1 19.93 -6.89 -0.69
CA MET A 1 19.41 -5.68 -1.33
C MET A 1 20.33 -5.16 -2.44
N GLN A 2 21.57 -4.81 -2.13
CA GLN A 2 22.50 -4.20 -3.09
C GLN A 2 22.71 -5.05 -4.36
N LEU A 3 22.85 -6.37 -4.23
CA LEU A 3 22.99 -7.26 -5.38
C LEU A 3 21.79 -7.17 -6.34
N PHE A 4 20.58 -7.08 -5.80
CA PHE A 4 19.35 -6.97 -6.59
C PHE A 4 19.31 -5.64 -7.35
N PHE A 5 19.67 -4.53 -6.68
CA PHE A 5 19.67 -3.22 -7.34
C PHE A 5 20.81 -3.07 -8.35
N ASN A 6 21.92 -3.81 -8.16
CA ASN A 6 23.03 -3.80 -9.12
C ASN A 6 22.68 -4.61 -10.37
N ASN A 7 21.85 -5.64 -10.23
CA ASN A 7 21.46 -6.53 -11.32
C ASN A 7 19.93 -6.64 -11.37
N PRO A 8 19.23 -5.54 -11.64
CA PRO A 8 17.76 -5.56 -11.62
C PRO A 8 17.22 -6.38 -12.80
N PRO A 9 16.07 -7.02 -12.64
CA PRO A 9 15.39 -7.62 -13.77
C PRO A 9 15.03 -6.55 -14.80
N LYS A 10 14.86 -6.94 -16.05
CA LYS A 10 14.40 -6.00 -17.09
C LYS A 10 12.94 -5.62 -16.80
N LEU A 11 12.72 -4.35 -16.49
CA LEU A 11 11.40 -3.82 -16.14
C LEU A 11 11.02 -2.73 -17.14
N GLU A 12 9.84 -2.86 -17.73
CA GLU A 12 9.34 -1.88 -18.71
C GLU A 12 8.44 -0.83 -18.05
N ASN A 13 7.54 -1.26 -17.18
CA ASN A 13 6.51 -0.40 -16.58
C ASN A 13 6.55 -0.38 -15.06
N THR A 14 7.67 -0.83 -14.47
CA THR A 14 7.81 -0.94 -13.02
C THR A 14 9.06 -0.19 -12.56
N THR A 15 8.94 0.58 -11.50
CA THR A 15 10.06 1.27 -10.88
C THR A 15 10.46 0.54 -9.59
N LEU A 16 11.70 0.07 -9.54
CA LEU A 16 12.24 -0.50 -8.30
C LEU A 16 12.37 0.59 -7.27
N THR A 17 11.83 0.33 -6.08
CA THR A 17 11.84 1.27 -4.96
C THR A 17 12.62 0.65 -3.80
N ALA A 18 13.61 1.36 -3.27
CA ALA A 18 14.32 0.92 -2.06
C ALA A 18 13.57 1.46 -0.84
N PHE A 19 13.50 0.63 0.20
CA PHE A 19 12.71 0.92 1.41
C PHE A 19 13.63 1.06 2.62
N GLY A 20 13.32 2.05 3.47
CA GLY A 20 14.01 2.24 4.74
C GLY A 20 13.20 3.10 5.69
N MET A 21 13.89 3.65 6.69
CA MET A 21 13.27 4.50 7.71
C MET A 21 13.82 5.93 7.61
N THR A 22 13.08 6.91 8.10
CA THR A 22 13.60 8.27 8.29
C THR A 22 14.87 8.23 9.16
N LYS A 23 15.70 9.25 9.05
CA LYS A 23 16.96 9.33 9.80
C LYS A 23 16.72 9.18 11.31
N LYS A 24 17.73 8.69 11.99
CA LYS A 24 17.70 8.64 13.45
C LYS A 24 17.92 10.03 14.05
N ALA A 25 17.28 10.26 15.18
CA ALA A 25 17.48 11.48 15.97
C ALA A 25 18.95 11.67 16.33
N GLY A 26 19.38 12.92 16.45
CA GLY A 26 20.75 13.25 16.82
C GLY A 26 21.78 13.12 15.71
N ARG A 27 21.34 12.82 14.46
CA ARG A 27 22.24 12.73 13.29
C ARG A 27 21.71 13.62 12.17
N SER A 28 22.63 14.10 11.32
CA SER A 28 22.19 14.71 10.06
C SER A 28 21.80 13.61 9.08
N ALA A 29 20.97 13.94 8.10
CA ALA A 29 20.54 12.98 7.09
C ALA A 29 21.73 12.42 6.29
N GLU A 30 22.71 13.26 6.00
CA GLU A 30 23.92 12.88 5.25
C GLU A 30 24.79 11.86 6.01
N ASN A 31 24.74 11.90 7.34
CA ASN A 31 25.55 11.03 8.18
C ASN A 31 24.78 9.84 8.75
N ASP A 32 23.53 9.62 8.29
CA ASP A 32 22.74 8.49 8.72
C ASP A 32 23.10 7.26 7.88
N PRO A 33 23.60 6.17 8.51
CA PRO A 33 24.01 4.98 7.75
C PRO A 33 22.87 4.32 6.97
N GLY A 34 21.64 4.35 7.49
CA GLY A 34 20.48 3.80 6.80
C GLY A 34 20.18 4.58 5.53
N LEU A 35 20.17 5.90 5.61
CA LEU A 35 19.91 6.74 4.44
C LEU A 35 21.07 6.66 3.44
N SER A 36 22.32 6.60 3.93
CA SER A 36 23.48 6.42 3.06
C SER A 36 23.41 5.11 2.28
N ALA A 37 22.99 4.03 2.94
CA ALA A 37 22.84 2.74 2.28
C ALA A 37 21.80 2.81 1.15
N LEU A 38 20.70 3.56 1.36
CA LEU A 38 19.68 3.75 0.33
C LEU A 38 20.19 4.61 -0.83
N LEU A 39 20.95 5.66 -0.55
CA LEU A 39 21.55 6.50 -1.59
C LEU A 39 22.50 5.69 -2.48
N ASN A 40 23.21 4.72 -1.89
CA ASN A 40 24.15 3.89 -2.62
C ASN A 40 23.46 2.84 -3.50
N THR A 41 22.14 2.67 -3.39
CA THR A 41 21.40 1.81 -4.33
C THR A 41 21.23 2.55 -5.67
N ARG A 42 20.94 1.80 -6.73
CA ARG A 42 20.58 2.37 -8.03
C ARG A 42 19.08 2.60 -8.16
N ALA A 43 18.32 2.44 -7.06
CA ALA A 43 16.87 2.61 -7.08
C ALA A 43 16.52 4.06 -7.48
N LYS A 44 15.62 4.20 -8.45
CA LYS A 44 15.12 5.51 -8.88
C LYS A 44 14.17 6.12 -7.86
N ALA A 45 13.53 5.26 -7.08
CA ALA A 45 12.55 5.67 -6.07
C ALA A 45 12.95 5.14 -4.69
N ILE A 46 12.67 5.95 -3.68
CA ILE A 46 12.94 5.61 -2.27
C ILE A 46 11.63 5.77 -1.50
N CYS A 47 11.29 4.78 -0.72
CA CYS A 47 10.16 4.84 0.20
C CYS A 47 10.70 4.82 1.63
N LEU A 48 10.39 5.84 2.42
CA LEU A 48 10.76 5.86 3.84
C LEU A 48 9.52 5.77 4.72
N VAL A 49 9.57 4.87 5.69
CA VAL A 49 8.57 4.84 6.75
C VAL A 49 9.00 5.81 7.86
N GLY A 50 8.04 6.60 8.35
CA GLY A 50 8.26 7.47 9.49
C GLY A 50 7.02 7.54 10.35
N LYS A 51 7.21 7.82 11.66
CA LYS A 51 6.10 7.84 12.61
C LYS A 51 5.18 9.02 12.36
N SER A 52 3.86 8.78 12.43
CA SER A 52 2.85 9.83 12.31
C SER A 52 1.82 9.78 13.45
N TRP A 53 2.13 9.06 14.51
CA TRP A 53 1.32 8.97 15.74
C TRP A 53 2.18 9.44 16.92
N ASP A 54 1.79 10.52 17.57
CA ASP A 54 2.56 11.12 18.67
C ASP A 54 2.86 10.15 19.80
N PHE A 55 1.94 9.25 20.11
CA PHE A 55 2.16 8.17 21.09
C PHE A 55 3.39 7.32 20.68
N HIS A 56 3.48 6.96 19.39
CA HIS A 56 4.62 6.17 18.91
C HIS A 56 5.92 6.99 18.87
N VAL A 57 5.84 8.29 18.63
CA VAL A 57 7.02 9.16 18.67
C VAL A 57 7.61 9.18 20.10
N ASP A 58 6.73 9.31 21.09
CA ASP A 58 7.14 9.32 22.49
C ASP A 58 7.63 7.93 22.94
N VAL A 59 6.79 6.90 22.80
CA VAL A 59 7.04 5.59 23.40
C VAL A 59 8.10 4.78 22.62
N ALA A 60 8.05 4.82 21.29
CA ALA A 60 8.93 3.97 20.48
C ALA A 60 10.24 4.66 20.08
N LEU A 61 10.21 5.99 19.89
CA LEU A 61 11.42 6.73 19.51
C LEU A 61 12.05 7.48 20.69
N GLY A 62 11.25 7.88 21.67
CA GLY A 62 11.74 8.65 22.82
C GLY A 62 12.24 10.04 22.44
N ILE A 63 11.60 10.68 21.46
CA ILE A 63 11.98 12.01 20.97
C ILE A 63 10.77 12.93 20.98
N THR A 64 11.02 14.23 20.76
CA THR A 64 9.93 15.20 20.68
C THR A 64 9.20 15.11 19.34
N LYS A 65 8.00 15.65 19.29
CA LYS A 65 7.21 15.76 18.06
C LYS A 65 7.94 16.61 17.02
N GLU A 66 8.55 17.69 17.48
CA GLU A 66 9.32 18.62 16.63
C GLU A 66 10.53 17.92 16.01
N GLU A 67 11.24 17.12 16.80
CA GLU A 67 12.39 16.35 16.31
C GLU A 67 11.96 15.31 15.28
N ASN A 68 10.82 14.67 15.48
CA ASN A 68 10.30 13.72 14.48
C ASN A 68 9.96 14.44 13.17
N LEU A 69 9.32 15.62 13.23
CA LEU A 69 9.02 16.39 12.02
C LEU A 69 10.33 16.79 11.30
N GLU A 70 11.36 17.19 12.04
CA GLU A 70 12.66 17.53 11.42
C GLU A 70 13.31 16.28 10.82
N ASN A 71 13.20 15.13 11.46
CA ASN A 71 13.70 13.85 10.90
C ASN A 71 13.02 13.53 9.56
N ILE A 72 11.70 13.71 9.47
CA ILE A 72 10.94 13.51 8.22
C ILE A 72 11.45 14.50 7.16
N LYS A 73 11.54 15.77 7.51
CA LYS A 73 11.93 16.87 6.62
C LYS A 73 13.32 16.66 6.04
N GLU A 74 14.32 16.43 6.90
CA GLU A 74 15.69 16.25 6.45
C GLU A 74 15.86 14.99 5.59
N SER A 75 15.15 13.92 5.96
CA SER A 75 15.20 12.68 5.18
C SER A 75 14.63 12.89 3.77
N ALA A 76 13.47 13.57 3.67
CA ALA A 76 12.87 13.90 2.37
C ALA A 76 13.81 14.76 1.53
N LYS A 77 14.35 15.84 2.12
CA LYS A 77 15.29 16.75 1.43
C LYS A 77 16.47 16.00 0.84
N LEU A 78 17.05 15.07 1.59
CA LEU A 78 18.22 14.31 1.13
C LEU A 78 17.94 13.60 -0.20
N PHE A 79 16.80 12.89 -0.30
CA PHE A 79 16.50 12.11 -1.49
C PHE A 79 16.03 13.00 -2.66
N ILE A 80 15.23 14.03 -2.38
CA ILE A 80 14.80 15.00 -3.40
C ILE A 80 16.03 15.71 -4.01
N LYS A 81 16.97 16.17 -3.17
CA LYS A 81 18.23 16.80 -3.63
C LYS A 81 19.04 15.85 -4.52
N ASN A 82 18.98 14.56 -4.24
CA ASN A 82 19.68 13.52 -5.02
C ASN A 82 18.82 12.97 -6.18
N LYS A 83 17.77 13.69 -6.58
CA LYS A 83 16.92 13.40 -7.74
C LYS A 83 16.27 11.99 -7.68
N ARG A 84 15.97 11.53 -6.47
CA ARG A 84 15.21 10.28 -6.29
C ARG A 84 13.74 10.61 -6.12
N GLU A 85 12.86 9.84 -6.75
CA GLU A 85 11.44 9.91 -6.45
C GLU A 85 11.26 9.47 -4.99
N PHE A 86 10.61 10.31 -4.19
CA PHE A 86 10.50 10.06 -2.75
C PHE A 86 9.06 9.75 -2.37
N MET A 87 8.89 8.68 -1.59
CA MET A 87 7.60 8.29 -1.00
C MET A 87 7.73 8.29 0.52
N PHE A 88 6.69 8.73 1.20
CA PHE A 88 6.62 8.73 2.66
C PHE A 88 5.46 7.85 3.11
N ASP A 89 5.78 6.72 3.76
CA ASP A 89 4.81 5.86 4.41
C ASP A 89 4.60 6.36 5.84
N ALA A 90 3.44 6.97 6.08
CA ALA A 90 3.08 7.57 7.38
C ALA A 90 2.60 6.47 8.33
N GLU A 91 3.52 5.89 9.08
CA GLU A 91 3.25 4.73 9.93
C GLU A 91 2.27 5.07 11.03
N HIS A 92 1.28 4.20 11.24
CA HIS A 92 0.16 4.37 12.19
C HIS A 92 -0.65 5.64 11.94
N PHE A 93 -0.76 6.07 10.67
CA PHE A 93 -1.45 7.32 10.37
C PHE A 93 -2.89 7.33 10.90
N PHE A 94 -3.63 6.25 10.68
CA PHE A 94 -5.05 6.23 11.10
C PHE A 94 -5.18 6.27 12.62
N ASP A 95 -4.33 5.55 13.35
CA ASP A 95 -4.32 5.61 14.82
C ASP A 95 -3.97 7.03 15.30
N GLY A 96 -2.92 7.59 14.71
CA GLY A 96 -2.47 8.95 15.04
C GLY A 96 -3.53 10.00 14.73
N TYR A 97 -4.14 9.89 13.56
CA TYR A 97 -5.19 10.85 13.14
C TYR A 97 -6.40 10.81 14.08
N LYS A 98 -6.82 9.62 14.50
CA LYS A 98 -7.97 9.49 15.42
C LYS A 98 -7.68 10.09 16.80
N LYS A 99 -6.43 10.13 17.22
CA LYS A 99 -6.03 10.63 18.54
C LYS A 99 -5.57 12.08 18.51
N ASN A 100 -4.79 12.46 17.50
CA ASN A 100 -4.21 13.80 17.35
C ASN A 100 -4.13 14.14 15.86
N PRO A 101 -5.27 14.53 15.24
CA PRO A 101 -5.28 14.78 13.80
C PRO A 101 -4.32 15.88 13.35
N ASP A 102 -4.13 16.92 14.16
CA ASP A 102 -3.24 18.04 13.80
C ASP A 102 -1.79 17.55 13.66
N TYR A 103 -1.35 16.72 14.58
CA TYR A 103 0.02 16.19 14.51
C TYR A 103 0.19 15.20 13.35
N ALA A 104 -0.76 14.28 13.18
CA ALA A 104 -0.70 13.33 12.07
C ALA A 104 -0.65 14.05 10.72
N LEU A 105 -1.47 15.10 10.56
CA LEU A 105 -1.46 15.95 9.36
C LEU A 105 -0.13 16.68 9.20
N SER A 106 0.45 17.19 10.30
CA SER A 106 1.76 17.86 10.24
C SER A 106 2.84 16.93 9.69
N CYS A 107 2.84 15.66 10.11
CA CYS A 107 3.83 14.68 9.62
C CYS A 107 3.73 14.50 8.10
N ILE A 108 2.52 14.27 7.58
CA ILE A 108 2.35 14.05 6.14
C ILE A 108 2.58 15.33 5.33
N LYS A 109 2.16 16.49 5.87
CA LYS A 109 2.41 17.76 5.19
C LYS A 109 3.90 18.07 5.11
N THR A 110 4.66 17.79 6.16
CA THR A 110 6.10 17.99 6.16
C THR A 110 6.75 17.24 4.98
N ALA A 111 6.43 15.96 4.80
CA ALA A 111 6.98 15.19 3.68
C ALA A 111 6.49 15.73 2.33
N PHE A 112 5.19 16.08 2.23
CA PHE A 112 4.59 16.59 1.00
C PHE A 112 5.22 17.92 0.57
N ASP A 113 5.37 18.85 1.51
CA ASP A 113 5.92 20.20 1.23
C ASP A 113 7.39 20.13 0.80
N GLU A 114 8.13 19.11 1.23
CA GLU A 114 9.50 18.88 0.76
C GLU A 114 9.58 18.20 -0.61
N GLY A 115 8.42 17.79 -1.18
CA GLY A 115 8.37 17.27 -2.55
C GLY A 115 8.13 15.78 -2.67
N ALA A 116 7.63 15.12 -1.63
CA ALA A 116 7.30 13.70 -1.73
C ALA A 116 6.30 13.47 -2.88
N ARG A 117 6.63 12.51 -3.74
CA ARG A 117 5.74 12.12 -4.85
C ARG A 117 4.49 11.43 -4.31
N TRP A 118 4.65 10.59 -3.31
CA TRP A 118 3.54 9.87 -2.68
C TRP A 118 3.57 10.03 -1.17
N ILE A 119 2.42 10.34 -0.61
CA ILE A 119 2.13 10.34 0.83
C ILE A 119 1.20 9.15 1.05
N VAL A 120 1.67 8.15 1.77
CA VAL A 120 0.95 6.89 1.94
C VAL A 120 0.43 6.81 3.37
N LEU A 121 -0.89 6.73 3.51
CA LEU A 121 -1.54 6.62 4.81
C LEU A 121 -1.55 5.15 5.23
N CYS A 122 -0.90 4.83 6.35
CA CYS A 122 -0.75 3.44 6.79
C CYS A 122 -1.73 3.09 7.91
N ASP A 123 -2.53 2.05 7.68
CA ASP A 123 -3.29 1.39 8.75
C ASP A 123 -2.41 0.26 9.29
N THR A 124 -1.40 0.65 10.08
CA THR A 124 -0.34 -0.26 10.52
C THR A 124 -0.85 -1.34 11.45
N ASN A 125 -1.81 -1.02 12.33
CA ASN A 125 -2.42 -2.00 13.21
C ASN A 125 -3.50 -2.83 12.53
N GLY A 126 -3.97 -2.42 11.36
CA GLY A 126 -5.02 -3.14 10.63
C GLY A 126 -6.37 -3.11 11.32
N GLY A 127 -6.57 -2.16 12.22
CA GLY A 127 -7.77 -2.07 13.04
C GLY A 127 -8.79 -1.01 12.59
N THR A 128 -8.49 -0.26 11.54
CA THR A 128 -9.39 0.80 11.07
C THR A 128 -10.45 0.18 10.14
N LEU A 129 -11.70 0.54 10.36
CA LEU A 129 -12.81 -0.01 9.57
C LEU A 129 -13.03 0.80 8.29
N PRO A 130 -13.65 0.23 7.24
CA PRO A 130 -13.78 0.90 5.95
C PRO A 130 -14.46 2.27 6.00
N ASN A 131 -15.48 2.44 6.82
CA ASN A 131 -16.15 3.75 6.96
C ASN A 131 -15.19 4.80 7.52
N GLU A 132 -14.38 4.43 8.51
CA GLU A 132 -13.37 5.34 9.09
C GLU A 132 -12.31 5.70 8.05
N VAL A 133 -11.83 4.71 7.29
CA VAL A 133 -10.85 4.95 6.22
C VAL A 133 -11.41 5.93 5.21
N GLY A 134 -12.63 5.68 4.74
CA GLY A 134 -13.28 6.56 3.76
C GLY A 134 -13.39 8.01 4.24
N GLU A 135 -13.82 8.18 5.49
CA GLU A 135 -13.97 9.51 6.09
C GLU A 135 -12.62 10.23 6.22
N ILE A 136 -11.62 9.54 6.77
CA ILE A 136 -10.30 10.13 7.01
C ILE A 136 -9.60 10.47 5.69
N VAL A 137 -9.58 9.54 4.74
CA VAL A 137 -8.95 9.76 3.43
C VAL A 137 -9.62 10.93 2.70
N SER A 138 -10.95 11.01 2.76
CA SER A 138 -11.70 12.12 2.16
C SER A 138 -11.31 13.48 2.76
N LYS A 139 -11.07 13.53 4.08
CA LYS A 139 -10.61 14.77 4.75
C LYS A 139 -9.18 15.10 4.35
N VAL A 140 -8.29 14.10 4.32
CA VAL A 140 -6.87 14.30 3.94
C VAL A 140 -6.76 14.73 2.47
N SER A 141 -7.58 14.18 1.57
CA SER A 141 -7.53 14.52 0.14
C SER A 141 -7.83 16.00 -0.16
N LYS A 142 -8.40 16.72 0.80
CA LYS A 142 -8.60 18.18 0.70
C LYS A 142 -7.30 18.95 0.93
N GLN A 143 -6.29 18.32 1.53
CA GLN A 143 -5.00 18.95 1.85
C GLN A 143 -3.86 18.37 1.02
N ILE A 144 -3.88 17.07 0.77
CA ILE A 144 -2.89 16.38 -0.07
C ILE A 144 -3.64 15.89 -1.32
N PRO A 145 -3.32 16.43 -2.51
CA PRO A 145 -4.03 16.02 -3.73
C PRO A 145 -4.00 14.50 -3.94
N GLY A 146 -5.11 13.93 -4.41
CA GLY A 146 -5.22 12.49 -4.65
C GLY A 146 -4.09 11.92 -5.50
N LYS A 147 -3.65 12.67 -6.50
CA LYS A 147 -2.52 12.24 -7.37
C LYS A 147 -1.21 12.03 -6.59
N ASN A 148 -1.16 12.46 -5.32
CA ASN A 148 -0.01 12.29 -4.43
C ASN A 148 -0.36 11.43 -3.21
N LEU A 149 -1.57 10.85 -3.14
CA LEU A 149 -2.07 10.19 -1.94
C LEU A 149 -2.19 8.68 -2.15
N GLY A 150 -1.68 7.91 -1.20
CA GLY A 150 -1.73 6.46 -1.22
C GLY A 150 -2.26 5.86 0.07
N ILE A 151 -2.50 4.55 0.02
CA ILE A 151 -2.99 3.76 1.17
C ILE A 151 -2.15 2.48 1.31
N HIS A 152 -1.81 2.13 2.55
CA HIS A 152 -1.14 0.88 2.92
C HIS A 152 -1.91 0.28 4.10
N ALA A 153 -2.66 -0.80 3.86
CA ALA A 153 -3.53 -1.38 4.89
C ALA A 153 -3.07 -2.77 5.29
N HIS A 154 -3.00 -3.03 6.60
CA HIS A 154 -2.82 -4.37 7.15
C HIS A 154 -4.18 -5.06 7.33
N ASN A 155 -4.15 -6.39 7.47
CA ASN A 155 -5.34 -7.23 7.32
C ASN A 155 -5.85 -7.83 8.64
N ASP A 156 -5.55 -7.20 9.76
CA ASP A 156 -5.85 -7.76 11.09
C ASP A 156 -7.35 -7.88 11.39
N THR A 157 -8.18 -7.09 10.71
CA THR A 157 -9.64 -7.19 10.79
C THR A 157 -10.25 -7.77 9.50
N GLU A 158 -9.43 -8.36 8.63
CA GLU A 158 -9.81 -8.84 7.30
C GLU A 158 -10.36 -7.74 6.38
N ASN A 159 -10.03 -6.47 6.66
CA ASN A 159 -10.57 -5.33 5.89
C ASN A 159 -9.52 -4.67 4.98
N ALA A 160 -8.30 -5.20 4.85
CA ALA A 160 -7.25 -4.49 4.10
C ALA A 160 -7.65 -4.21 2.64
N VAL A 161 -8.29 -5.18 1.96
CA VAL A 161 -8.75 -4.98 0.59
C VAL A 161 -9.90 -3.96 0.55
N ALA A 162 -10.88 -4.10 1.45
CA ALA A 162 -12.00 -3.16 1.53
C ALA A 162 -11.51 -1.73 1.84
N ASN A 163 -10.57 -1.62 2.79
CA ASN A 163 -9.97 -0.32 3.15
C ASN A 163 -9.24 0.30 1.96
N SER A 164 -8.52 -0.49 1.18
CA SER A 164 -7.82 -0.01 -0.01
C SER A 164 -8.80 0.47 -1.09
N LEU A 165 -9.88 -0.28 -1.32
CA LEU A 165 -10.89 0.09 -2.30
C LEU A 165 -11.63 1.38 -1.88
N ILE A 166 -12.03 1.50 -0.61
CA ILE A 166 -12.72 2.71 -0.15
C ILE A 166 -11.79 3.92 -0.16
N ALA A 167 -10.49 3.73 0.11
CA ALA A 167 -9.50 4.81 0.03
C ALA A 167 -9.40 5.35 -1.40
N VAL A 168 -9.46 4.48 -2.42
CA VAL A 168 -9.47 4.92 -3.83
C VAL A 168 -10.71 5.77 -4.11
N LEU A 169 -11.88 5.32 -3.67
CA LEU A 169 -13.12 6.10 -3.84
C LEU A 169 -13.05 7.45 -3.11
N ALA A 170 -12.36 7.48 -1.97
CA ALA A 170 -12.22 8.70 -1.14
C ALA A 170 -11.11 9.65 -1.62
N GLY A 171 -10.31 9.25 -2.64
CA GLY A 171 -9.33 10.16 -3.23
C GLY A 171 -7.92 9.61 -3.43
N ALA A 172 -7.56 8.48 -2.84
CA ALA A 172 -6.21 7.92 -3.00
C ALA A 172 -5.99 7.42 -4.44
N ARG A 173 -4.76 7.53 -4.93
CA ARG A 173 -4.40 7.11 -6.30
C ARG A 173 -3.21 6.15 -6.33
N GLN A 174 -2.70 5.75 -5.17
CA GLN A 174 -1.71 4.69 -5.05
C GLN A 174 -2.21 3.70 -4.00
N VAL A 175 -2.05 2.42 -4.27
CA VAL A 175 -2.37 1.37 -3.29
C VAL A 175 -1.14 0.49 -3.14
N GLN A 176 -0.70 0.31 -1.90
CA GLN A 176 0.34 -0.66 -1.57
C GLN A 176 -0.33 -1.94 -1.09
N GLY A 177 0.20 -3.06 -1.55
CA GLY A 177 -0.29 -4.38 -1.17
C GLY A 177 0.73 -5.43 -1.54
N THR A 178 0.38 -6.69 -1.29
CA THR A 178 1.29 -7.81 -1.57
C THR A 178 0.56 -8.94 -2.28
N ILE A 179 1.32 -9.75 -3.03
CA ILE A 179 0.76 -10.94 -3.66
C ILE A 179 0.34 -11.92 -2.54
N ASN A 180 -0.86 -12.44 -2.64
CA ASN A 180 -1.47 -13.34 -1.65
C ASN A 180 -1.61 -12.72 -0.25
N GLY A 181 -1.49 -11.40 -0.14
CA GLY A 181 -1.64 -10.71 1.14
C GLY A 181 -0.51 -10.96 2.13
N LEU A 182 0.66 -11.38 1.65
CA LEU A 182 1.80 -11.64 2.56
C LEU A 182 2.16 -10.40 3.37
N GLY A 183 2.51 -10.59 4.62
CA GLY A 183 2.91 -9.48 5.49
C GLY A 183 2.92 -9.88 6.96
N GLU A 184 3.21 -8.91 7.80
CA GLU A 184 3.24 -9.10 9.24
C GLU A 184 1.85 -9.52 9.78
N ARG A 185 1.85 -10.34 10.80
CA ARG A 185 0.65 -10.80 11.50
C ARG A 185 -0.35 -11.44 10.53
N CYS A 186 -1.48 -10.77 10.24
CA CYS A 186 -2.53 -11.27 9.34
C CYS A 186 -2.32 -10.87 7.88
N GLY A 187 -1.22 -10.16 7.59
CA GLY A 187 -0.84 -9.78 6.23
C GLY A 187 -1.24 -8.37 5.85
N ASN A 188 -1.09 -8.09 4.55
CA ASN A 188 -1.38 -6.80 3.93
C ASN A 188 -2.56 -6.93 2.96
N ALA A 189 -2.95 -5.84 2.35
CA ALA A 189 -3.97 -5.87 1.29
C ALA A 189 -3.53 -6.84 0.18
N ASN A 190 -4.39 -7.78 -0.13
CA ASN A 190 -4.10 -8.85 -1.11
C ASN A 190 -4.29 -8.32 -2.54
N LEU A 191 -3.18 -8.11 -3.25
CA LEU A 191 -3.22 -7.63 -4.65
C LEU A 191 -3.97 -8.61 -5.57
N ILE A 192 -3.99 -9.90 -5.23
CA ILE A 192 -4.72 -10.90 -6.03
C ILE A 192 -6.24 -10.66 -6.00
N SER A 193 -6.75 -10.05 -4.94
CA SER A 193 -8.17 -9.68 -4.85
C SER A 193 -8.40 -8.22 -5.27
N LEU A 194 -7.45 -7.36 -4.94
CA LEU A 194 -7.56 -5.92 -5.18
C LEU A 194 -7.53 -5.58 -6.68
N ILE A 195 -6.55 -6.14 -7.41
CA ILE A 195 -6.38 -5.82 -8.84
C ILE A 195 -7.63 -6.17 -9.64
N PRO A 196 -8.17 -7.39 -9.55
CA PRO A 196 -9.38 -7.68 -10.34
C PRO A 196 -10.59 -6.87 -9.87
N SER A 197 -10.68 -6.52 -8.59
CA SER A 197 -11.77 -5.65 -8.13
C SER A 197 -11.67 -4.26 -8.78
N LEU A 198 -10.47 -3.69 -8.88
CA LEU A 198 -10.26 -2.40 -9.53
C LEU A 198 -10.53 -2.48 -11.05
N VAL A 199 -10.06 -3.55 -11.70
CA VAL A 199 -10.10 -3.65 -13.17
C VAL A 199 -11.47 -4.08 -13.68
N LEU A 200 -12.19 -4.95 -12.95
CA LEU A 200 -13.41 -5.60 -13.46
C LEU A 200 -14.72 -5.01 -12.91
N LYS A 201 -14.69 -4.30 -11.78
CA LYS A 201 -15.91 -3.73 -11.19
C LYS A 201 -16.16 -2.33 -11.72
N LYS A 202 -17.35 -2.11 -12.28
CA LYS A 202 -17.74 -0.85 -12.93
C LYS A 202 -17.57 0.38 -12.05
N SER A 203 -17.80 0.24 -10.75
CA SER A 203 -17.59 1.36 -9.81
C SER A 203 -16.16 1.89 -9.85
N PHE A 204 -15.20 1.08 -10.30
CA PHE A 204 -13.80 1.47 -10.46
C PHE A 204 -13.42 1.66 -11.93
N SER A 205 -13.65 0.65 -12.77
CA SER A 205 -13.21 0.68 -14.16
C SER A 205 -13.83 1.82 -14.98
N ASP A 206 -15.05 2.24 -14.63
CA ASP A 206 -15.74 3.31 -15.35
C ASP A 206 -15.31 4.71 -14.86
N ASN A 207 -14.66 4.79 -13.70
CA ASN A 207 -14.35 6.06 -13.04
C ASN A 207 -12.85 6.34 -12.89
N PHE A 208 -12.00 5.34 -13.07
CA PHE A 208 -10.55 5.48 -12.85
C PHE A 208 -9.78 4.82 -13.98
N GLU A 209 -8.73 5.49 -14.42
CA GLU A 209 -7.76 4.89 -15.33
C GLU A 209 -6.88 3.92 -14.54
N ILE A 210 -6.96 2.64 -14.89
CA ILE A 210 -6.17 1.58 -14.26
C ILE A 210 -5.23 1.04 -15.33
N LYS A 211 -3.92 1.21 -15.13
CA LYS A 211 -2.91 0.88 -16.13
C LYS A 211 -2.64 -0.62 -16.31
N ILE A 212 -3.45 -1.47 -15.65
CA ILE A 212 -3.35 -2.91 -15.82
C ILE A 212 -4.33 -3.33 -16.92
N ASN A 213 -3.80 -3.94 -17.98
CA ASN A 213 -4.62 -4.43 -19.08
C ASN A 213 -5.56 -5.53 -18.55
N LYS A 214 -6.85 -5.39 -18.86
CA LYS A 214 -7.90 -6.34 -18.47
C LYS A 214 -7.55 -7.78 -18.85
N ASP A 215 -6.96 -7.96 -20.05
CA ASP A 215 -6.59 -9.30 -20.52
C ASP A 215 -5.47 -9.93 -19.69
N LYS A 216 -4.72 -9.14 -18.94
CA LYS A 216 -3.65 -9.64 -18.08
C LYS A 216 -4.16 -10.09 -16.71
N VAL A 217 -5.41 -9.79 -16.35
CA VAL A 217 -5.98 -10.20 -15.07
C VAL A 217 -5.93 -11.72 -14.91
N LYS A 218 -6.09 -12.47 -16.00
CA LYS A 218 -6.02 -13.94 -15.99
C LYS A 218 -4.67 -14.48 -15.47
N THR A 219 -3.57 -13.70 -15.60
CA THR A 219 -2.26 -14.16 -15.12
C THR A 219 -2.16 -14.13 -13.58
N LEU A 220 -3.12 -13.53 -12.89
CA LEU A 220 -3.09 -13.48 -11.42
C LEU A 220 -3.15 -14.86 -10.78
N THR A 221 -3.85 -15.82 -11.41
CA THR A 221 -3.91 -17.19 -10.91
C THR A 221 -2.52 -17.83 -10.92
N GLU A 222 -1.79 -17.66 -12.02
CA GLU A 222 -0.41 -18.19 -12.13
C GLU A 222 0.51 -17.49 -11.14
N CYS A 223 0.40 -16.17 -11.03
CA CYS A 223 1.21 -15.37 -10.11
C CYS A 223 0.99 -15.81 -8.65
N SER A 224 -0.28 -16.01 -8.26
CA SER A 224 -0.62 -16.47 -6.91
C SER A 224 -0.04 -17.84 -6.61
N ARG A 225 -0.17 -18.78 -7.55
CA ARG A 225 0.32 -20.15 -7.39
C ARG A 225 1.85 -20.22 -7.37
N LEU A 226 2.49 -19.46 -8.25
CA LEU A 226 3.95 -19.39 -8.31
C LEU A 226 4.54 -18.93 -6.97
N LEU A 227 3.93 -17.91 -6.36
CA LEU A 227 4.40 -17.43 -5.05
C LEU A 227 4.24 -18.52 -3.99
N ASP A 228 3.09 -19.21 -3.96
CA ASP A 228 2.89 -20.31 -3.00
C ASP A 228 3.92 -21.41 -3.21
N GLU A 229 4.24 -21.74 -4.46
CA GLU A 229 5.24 -22.75 -4.81
C GLU A 229 6.64 -22.32 -4.32
N ILE A 230 7.03 -21.07 -4.60
CA ILE A 230 8.33 -20.54 -4.15
C ILE A 230 8.44 -20.61 -2.62
N LEU A 231 7.35 -20.33 -1.92
CA LEU A 231 7.30 -20.35 -0.46
C LEU A 231 7.06 -21.73 0.13
N ASN A 232 6.90 -22.74 -0.71
CA ASN A 232 6.56 -24.11 -0.32
C ASN A 232 5.30 -24.14 0.56
N ARG A 233 4.26 -23.43 0.12
CA ARG A 233 2.97 -23.34 0.81
C ARG A 233 1.87 -23.93 -0.04
N LYS A 234 0.88 -24.54 0.61
CA LYS A 234 -0.31 -25.03 -0.07
C LYS A 234 -1.19 -23.83 -0.46
N SER A 235 -1.62 -23.78 -1.70
CA SER A 235 -2.49 -22.71 -2.18
C SER A 235 -3.86 -22.76 -1.52
N ASN A 236 -4.40 -21.58 -1.22
CA ASN A 236 -5.74 -21.46 -0.62
C ASN A 236 -6.81 -21.79 -1.66
N ARG A 237 -7.50 -22.91 -1.47
CA ARG A 237 -8.57 -23.34 -2.39
C ARG A 237 -9.71 -22.34 -2.50
N ARG A 238 -9.93 -21.52 -1.46
CA ARG A 238 -11.02 -20.56 -1.38
C ARG A 238 -10.56 -19.11 -1.62
N ALA A 239 -9.36 -18.94 -2.16
CA ALA A 239 -8.87 -17.59 -2.48
C ALA A 239 -9.82 -16.92 -3.48
N ALA A 240 -10.25 -15.70 -3.17
CA ALA A 240 -11.13 -14.95 -4.06
C ALA A 240 -10.49 -14.78 -5.43
N TYR A 241 -11.27 -14.90 -6.48
CA TYR A 241 -10.90 -14.80 -7.90
C TYR A 241 -10.04 -15.95 -8.44
N VAL A 242 -9.08 -16.46 -7.68
CA VAL A 242 -8.04 -17.37 -8.23
C VAL A 242 -8.08 -18.80 -7.66
N GLY A 243 -8.76 -19.01 -6.54
CA GLY A 243 -8.81 -20.33 -5.93
C GLY A 243 -9.66 -21.31 -6.75
N PRO A 244 -9.31 -22.61 -6.75
CA PRO A 244 -10.11 -23.60 -7.48
C PRO A 244 -11.61 -23.62 -7.12
N SER A 245 -11.97 -23.14 -5.93
CA SER A 245 -13.37 -23.08 -5.49
C SER A 245 -14.07 -21.77 -5.84
N ALA A 246 -13.34 -20.77 -6.41
CA ALA A 246 -13.90 -19.41 -6.61
C ALA A 246 -15.15 -19.40 -7.49
N PHE A 247 -15.21 -20.30 -8.48
CA PHE A 247 -16.33 -20.42 -9.42
C PHE A 247 -16.89 -21.83 -9.44
N ALA A 248 -16.75 -22.58 -8.35
CA ALA A 248 -17.23 -23.96 -8.24
C ALA A 248 -18.58 -23.99 -7.54
N HIS A 249 -19.56 -24.60 -8.18
CA HIS A 249 -20.92 -24.73 -7.66
C HIS A 249 -21.24 -26.20 -7.42
N LYS A 250 -21.83 -26.53 -6.26
CA LYS A 250 -22.19 -27.90 -5.89
C LYS A 250 -23.71 -28.11 -5.76
N GLY A 251 -24.42 -27.09 -5.31
CA GLY A 251 -25.88 -27.18 -5.14
C GLY A 251 -26.59 -27.28 -6.49
N GLY A 252 -27.55 -28.23 -6.62
CA GLY A 252 -28.27 -28.45 -7.87
C GLY A 252 -28.92 -27.17 -8.42
N LEU A 253 -29.50 -26.35 -7.56
CA LEU A 253 -30.11 -25.08 -7.97
C LEU A 253 -29.07 -24.14 -8.60
N HIS A 254 -27.90 -24.03 -7.99
CA HIS A 254 -26.80 -23.20 -8.50
C HIS A 254 -26.31 -23.72 -9.86
N VAL A 255 -26.04 -25.01 -9.94
CA VAL A 255 -25.53 -25.65 -11.17
C VAL A 255 -26.52 -25.43 -12.31
N SER A 256 -27.81 -25.68 -12.06
CA SER A 256 -28.87 -25.51 -13.06
C SER A 256 -28.95 -24.05 -13.57
N ALA A 257 -28.81 -23.08 -12.66
CA ALA A 257 -28.90 -21.67 -13.04
C ALA A 257 -27.67 -21.23 -13.81
N VAL A 258 -26.45 -21.57 -13.34
CA VAL A 258 -25.19 -21.24 -14.00
C VAL A 258 -25.10 -21.81 -15.40
N SER A 259 -25.62 -23.05 -15.60
CA SER A 259 -25.64 -23.67 -16.93
C SER A 259 -26.52 -22.91 -17.93
N LYS A 260 -27.48 -22.13 -17.44
CA LYS A 260 -28.34 -21.29 -18.29
C LYS A 260 -27.66 -19.91 -18.54
N ASP A 261 -27.13 -19.30 -17.50
CA ASP A 261 -26.39 -18.03 -17.60
C ASP A 261 -25.50 -17.89 -16.36
N PRO A 262 -24.16 -17.84 -16.55
CA PRO A 262 -23.23 -17.68 -15.44
C PRO A 262 -23.54 -16.46 -14.53
N LYS A 263 -24.11 -15.39 -15.08
CA LYS A 263 -24.45 -14.18 -14.30
C LYS A 263 -25.40 -14.46 -13.15
N THR A 264 -26.09 -15.61 -13.16
CA THR A 264 -27.02 -15.97 -12.06
C THR A 264 -26.30 -16.16 -10.73
N TYR A 265 -25.03 -16.60 -10.76
CA TYR A 265 -24.27 -16.90 -9.54
C TYR A 265 -22.80 -16.46 -9.59
N GLU A 266 -22.36 -15.84 -10.70
CA GLU A 266 -20.97 -15.39 -10.82
C GLU A 266 -20.92 -13.85 -10.87
N HIS A 267 -20.04 -13.27 -10.09
CA HIS A 267 -19.99 -11.81 -9.91
C HIS A 267 -19.16 -11.09 -10.99
N ILE A 268 -18.54 -11.87 -11.89
CA ILE A 268 -17.77 -11.36 -13.06
C ILE A 268 -17.98 -12.28 -14.26
N UNK A 269 -17.95 -11.76 -15.18
CA UNK A 269 -18.09 -12.45 -16.35
C UNK A 269 -16.99 -13.07 -16.69
#